data_34d051c7e4281ba1f0e9c81a94d6309b
#
_entry.id   34d051c7e4281ba1f0e9c81a94d6309b
#
_cell.length_a   1.000
_cell.length_b   1.000
_cell.length_c   1.000
_cell.angle_alpha   90.00
_cell.angle_beta   90.00
_cell.angle_gamma   90.00
#
_symmetry.space_group_name_H-M   'P 1'
#
loop_
_entity.id
_entity.type
_entity.pdbx_description
1 polymer ?
#
loop_
_entity_poly.entity_id
_entity_poly.type
_entity_poly.pdbx_seq_one_letter_code
_entity_poly.pdbx_strand_id
1 'polypeptide(L)'
;MTAPVRLLLLDVDGTLIEPRGAGRVALRSAMLEVYGQTGPIDDHDFRGKTDPWIVRDLLRCCGWVDEEIDARLHEVWEPYLRHLDDALDAATTRPTPCRGVPELLGRLSADARYELALLTGNVEEGATRKLRAAGISHRFDVGAFGSDSGRRADLPPIAVARAARRTGLSFRVEDAIVVGDTPEDVRCARANGSRVLAVATGGFSADDLRSHDPHGVLENLSDSDSVLEALDDVATDARRVR
;
A
#
# COMPACT_ATOMS: atom_id res chain seq x y z
N MET A 1 4.67 7.10 32.85
CA MET A 1 5.23 7.38 31.51
C MET A 1 4.25 6.82 30.51
N THR A 2 3.73 7.64 29.60
CA THR A 2 2.89 7.16 28.49
C THR A 2 3.73 6.28 27.57
N ALA A 3 3.16 5.16 27.10
CA ALA A 3 3.84 4.32 26.11
C ALA A 3 4.20 5.14 24.85
N PRO A 4 5.32 4.86 24.19
CA PRO A 4 5.67 5.57 22.96
C PRO A 4 4.61 5.31 21.89
N VAL A 5 4.28 6.36 21.12
CA VAL A 5 3.34 6.25 19.99
C VAL A 5 4.01 5.43 18.88
N ARG A 6 3.30 4.45 18.34
CA ARG A 6 3.73 3.58 17.25
C ARG A 6 3.16 4.07 15.93
N LEU A 7 4.00 4.17 14.91
CA LEU A 7 3.57 4.49 13.57
C LEU A 7 3.24 3.22 12.79
N LEU A 8 1.99 3.09 12.35
CA LEU A 8 1.54 2.03 11.46
C LEU A 8 1.53 2.53 10.02
N LEU A 9 2.23 1.82 9.14
CA LEU A 9 2.31 2.08 7.71
C LEU A 9 1.45 1.04 6.98
N LEU A 10 0.24 1.43 6.57
CA LEU A 10 -0.79 0.53 6.08
C LEU A 10 -0.82 0.54 4.54
N ASP A 11 -0.69 -0.65 3.92
CA ASP A 11 -0.95 -0.79 2.49
C ASP A 11 -2.45 -0.67 2.18
N VAL A 12 -2.78 -0.44 0.92
CA VAL A 12 -4.16 -0.17 0.47
C VAL A 12 -4.79 -1.39 -0.18
N ASP A 13 -4.31 -1.79 -1.35
CA ASP A 13 -4.93 -2.82 -2.18
C ASP A 13 -4.62 -4.23 -1.66
N GLY A 14 -5.60 -4.97 -1.20
CA GLY A 14 -5.45 -6.30 -0.60
C GLY A 14 -5.28 -6.26 0.92
N THR A 15 -4.99 -5.10 1.50
CA THR A 15 -4.85 -4.91 2.96
C THR A 15 -6.05 -4.16 3.54
N LEU A 16 -6.26 -2.91 3.12
CA LEU A 16 -7.38 -2.07 3.59
C LEU A 16 -8.64 -2.28 2.75
N ILE A 17 -8.48 -2.51 1.45
CA ILE A 17 -9.59 -2.69 0.50
C ILE A 17 -9.36 -3.87 -0.43
N GLU A 18 -10.46 -4.50 -0.86
CA GLU A 18 -10.50 -5.38 -2.02
C GLU A 18 -10.60 -4.51 -3.28
N PRO A 19 -9.55 -4.42 -4.15
CA PRO A 19 -9.48 -3.42 -5.22
C PRO A 19 -10.39 -3.71 -6.42
N ARG A 20 -10.87 -4.95 -6.57
CA ARG A 20 -11.78 -5.43 -7.64
C ARG A 20 -11.38 -5.04 -9.06
N GLY A 21 -10.09 -4.78 -9.30
CA GLY A 21 -9.53 -4.53 -10.61
C GLY A 21 -9.70 -3.11 -11.18
N ALA A 22 -10.31 -2.16 -10.45
CA ALA A 22 -10.52 -0.79 -10.92
C ALA A 22 -9.22 -0.13 -11.44
N GLY A 23 -8.12 -0.26 -10.69
CA GLY A 23 -6.82 0.29 -11.07
C GLY A 23 -6.29 -0.30 -12.38
N ARG A 24 -6.44 -1.62 -12.61
CA ARG A 24 -5.99 -2.27 -13.85
C ARG A 24 -6.78 -1.77 -15.05
N VAL A 25 -8.11 -1.67 -14.92
CA VAL A 25 -8.99 -1.16 -16.00
C VAL A 25 -8.61 0.26 -16.36
N ALA A 26 -8.45 1.12 -15.37
CA ALA A 26 -8.07 2.53 -15.56
C ALA A 26 -6.69 2.68 -16.19
N LEU A 27 -5.69 1.92 -15.69
CA LEU A 27 -4.32 1.99 -16.19
C LEU A 27 -4.22 1.52 -17.65
N ARG A 28 -4.98 0.47 -18.02
CA ARG A 28 -5.11 0.02 -19.40
C ARG A 28 -5.53 1.14 -20.33
N SER A 29 -6.62 1.82 -19.99
CA SER A 29 -7.17 2.91 -20.82
C SER A 29 -6.19 4.08 -20.93
N ALA A 30 -5.57 4.47 -19.83
CA ALA A 30 -4.59 5.56 -19.80
C ALA A 30 -3.33 5.22 -20.64
N MET A 31 -2.82 4.00 -20.54
CA MET A 31 -1.66 3.58 -21.35
C MET A 31 -1.98 3.53 -22.84
N LEU A 32 -3.20 3.12 -23.22
CA LEU A 32 -3.64 3.20 -24.63
C LEU A 32 -3.70 4.63 -25.13
N GLU A 33 -4.19 5.59 -24.34
CA GLU A 33 -4.25 7.00 -24.72
C GLU A 33 -2.85 7.61 -24.87
N VAL A 34 -1.94 7.31 -23.95
CA VAL A 34 -0.62 7.94 -23.92
C VAL A 34 0.39 7.24 -24.83
N TYR A 35 0.47 5.92 -24.78
CA TYR A 35 1.49 5.13 -25.47
C TYR A 35 0.94 4.34 -26.68
N GLY A 36 -0.38 4.26 -26.85
CA GLY A 36 -1.03 3.46 -27.88
C GLY A 36 -0.97 1.95 -27.65
N GLN A 37 -0.45 1.51 -26.50
CA GLN A 37 -0.30 0.10 -26.13
C GLN A 37 -0.20 -0.11 -24.64
N THR A 38 -0.41 -1.36 -24.18
CA THR A 38 -0.48 -1.70 -22.75
C THR A 38 0.51 -2.79 -22.32
N GLY A 39 1.23 -3.39 -23.27
CA GLY A 39 1.94 -4.64 -22.99
C GLY A 39 0.99 -5.75 -22.48
N PRO A 40 1.53 -6.78 -21.82
CA PRO A 40 0.76 -7.92 -21.33
C PRO A 40 0.00 -7.61 -20.02
N ILE A 41 -0.77 -6.51 -20.01
CA ILE A 41 -1.40 -5.99 -18.78
C ILE A 41 -2.38 -6.97 -18.12
N ASP A 42 -2.98 -7.88 -18.90
CA ASP A 42 -3.95 -8.86 -18.37
C ASP A 42 -3.27 -9.94 -17.53
N ASP A 43 -2.07 -10.34 -17.93
CA ASP A 43 -1.30 -11.40 -17.27
C ASP A 43 -0.29 -10.85 -16.23
N HIS A 44 -0.15 -9.52 -16.15
CA HIS A 44 0.83 -8.90 -15.27
C HIS A 44 0.37 -8.89 -13.82
N ASP A 45 1.26 -9.27 -12.90
CA ASP A 45 0.98 -9.19 -11.46
C ASP A 45 1.25 -7.77 -10.92
N PHE A 46 0.20 -7.09 -10.48
CA PHE A 46 0.26 -5.73 -9.91
C PHE A 46 0.56 -5.71 -8.42
N ARG A 47 0.36 -6.85 -7.73
CA ARG A 47 0.38 -6.91 -6.26
C ARG A 47 1.72 -6.45 -5.68
N GLY A 48 1.65 -5.53 -4.74
CA GLY A 48 2.80 -4.99 -4.03
C GLY A 48 3.72 -4.07 -4.83
N LYS A 49 3.39 -3.79 -6.11
CA LYS A 49 4.20 -2.94 -6.99
C LYS A 49 3.69 -1.51 -7.01
N THR A 50 4.55 -0.57 -7.42
CA THR A 50 4.14 0.83 -7.59
C THR A 50 3.55 1.05 -8.98
N ASP A 51 2.56 1.93 -9.11
CA ASP A 51 1.96 2.26 -10.40
C ASP A 51 3.01 2.69 -11.45
N PRO A 52 4.00 3.56 -11.13
CA PRO A 52 5.07 3.90 -12.07
C PRO A 52 5.95 2.71 -12.47
N TRP A 53 6.23 1.79 -11.56
CA TRP A 53 6.98 0.58 -11.86
C TRP A 53 6.20 -0.32 -12.82
N ILE A 54 4.89 -0.49 -12.59
CA ILE A 54 4.00 -1.30 -13.44
C ILE A 54 3.99 -0.78 -14.87
N VAL A 55 3.83 0.54 -15.07
CA VAL A 55 3.87 1.15 -16.41
C VAL A 55 5.18 0.86 -17.12
N ARG A 56 6.32 1.04 -16.42
CA ARG A 56 7.64 0.77 -17.00
C ARG A 56 7.79 -0.70 -17.39
N ASP A 57 7.43 -1.61 -16.51
CA ASP A 57 7.59 -3.05 -16.75
C ASP A 57 6.75 -3.53 -17.94
N LEU A 58 5.50 -3.07 -18.03
CA LEU A 58 4.62 -3.37 -19.15
C LEU A 58 5.14 -2.84 -20.48
N LEU A 59 5.66 -1.61 -20.53
CA LEU A 59 6.18 -1.00 -21.75
C LEU A 59 7.52 -1.59 -22.17
N ARG A 60 8.38 -2.00 -21.24
CA ARG A 60 9.60 -2.75 -21.53
C ARG A 60 9.29 -4.06 -22.26
N CYS A 61 8.19 -4.74 -21.90
CA CYS A 61 7.72 -5.93 -22.64
C CYS A 61 7.35 -5.61 -24.11
N CYS A 62 7.09 -4.33 -24.44
CA CYS A 62 6.82 -3.84 -25.79
C CYS A 62 8.06 -3.27 -26.49
N GLY A 63 9.24 -3.35 -25.87
CA GLY A 63 10.50 -2.87 -26.44
C GLY A 63 10.81 -1.39 -26.21
N TRP A 64 10.05 -0.68 -25.36
CA TRP A 64 10.37 0.69 -24.96
C TRP A 64 11.58 0.71 -24.02
N VAL A 65 12.40 1.75 -24.15
CA VAL A 65 13.50 2.02 -23.22
C VAL A 65 13.06 3.00 -22.14
N ASP A 66 13.72 2.95 -20.98
CA ASP A 66 13.31 3.71 -19.79
C ASP A 66 13.25 5.23 -20.04
N GLU A 67 14.19 5.77 -20.84
CA GLU A 67 14.24 7.19 -21.15
C GLU A 67 12.99 7.66 -21.92
N GLU A 68 12.49 6.85 -22.85
CA GLU A 68 11.28 7.14 -23.61
C GLU A 68 10.03 7.03 -22.75
N ILE A 69 10.01 6.02 -21.84
CA ILE A 69 8.90 5.82 -20.91
C ILE A 69 8.84 7.00 -19.93
N ASP A 70 9.96 7.34 -19.30
CA ASP A 70 10.03 8.37 -18.27
C ASP A 70 9.73 9.76 -18.81
N ALA A 71 10.09 10.05 -20.06
CA ALA A 71 9.75 11.31 -20.71
C ALA A 71 8.23 11.58 -20.75
N ARG A 72 7.42 10.53 -20.83
CA ARG A 72 5.97 10.62 -20.96
C ARG A 72 5.18 10.05 -19.78
N LEU A 73 5.85 9.47 -18.79
CA LEU A 73 5.18 8.82 -17.64
C LEU A 73 4.23 9.76 -16.89
N HIS A 74 4.57 11.03 -16.81
CA HIS A 74 3.74 12.04 -16.16
C HIS A 74 2.40 12.29 -16.88
N GLU A 75 2.34 12.04 -18.21
CA GLU A 75 1.11 12.17 -19.01
C GLU A 75 0.07 11.10 -18.68
N VAL A 76 0.48 9.97 -18.07
CA VAL A 76 -0.40 8.82 -17.75
C VAL A 76 -1.41 9.15 -16.66
N TRP A 77 -1.02 10.00 -15.69
CA TRP A 77 -1.77 10.08 -14.44
C TRP A 77 -3.11 10.79 -14.59
N GLU A 78 -3.21 11.82 -15.41
CA GLU A 78 -4.49 12.49 -15.63
C GLU A 78 -5.51 11.58 -16.32
N PRO A 79 -5.23 10.92 -17.46
CA PRO A 79 -6.12 9.90 -18.02
C PRO A 79 -6.42 8.75 -17.06
N TYR A 80 -5.40 8.27 -16.33
CA TYR A 80 -5.59 7.20 -15.33
C TYR A 80 -6.63 7.57 -14.29
N LEU A 81 -6.55 8.77 -13.73
CA LEU A 81 -7.47 9.21 -12.69
C LEU A 81 -8.89 9.40 -13.22
N ARG A 82 -9.05 9.91 -14.43
CA ARG A 82 -10.35 10.03 -15.09
C ARG A 82 -11.00 8.65 -15.32
N HIS A 83 -10.26 7.69 -15.89
CA HIS A 83 -10.75 6.32 -16.07
C HIS A 83 -10.94 5.57 -14.76
N LEU A 84 -10.16 5.92 -13.72
CA LEU A 84 -10.34 5.36 -12.40
C LEU A 84 -11.67 5.81 -11.79
N ASP A 85 -12.06 7.08 -11.93
CA ASP A 85 -13.35 7.57 -11.45
C ASP A 85 -14.50 6.78 -12.10
N ASP A 86 -14.47 6.58 -13.43
CA ASP A 86 -15.45 5.76 -14.15
C ASP A 86 -15.49 4.30 -13.64
N ALA A 87 -14.32 3.70 -13.42
CA ALA A 87 -14.22 2.34 -12.92
C ALA A 87 -14.69 2.19 -11.47
N LEU A 88 -14.51 3.22 -10.63
CA LEU A 88 -14.97 3.23 -9.25
C LEU A 88 -16.49 3.40 -9.10
N ASP A 89 -17.15 4.00 -10.09
CA ASP A 89 -18.60 4.12 -10.13
C ASP A 89 -19.29 2.81 -10.54
N ALA A 90 -18.60 1.94 -11.27
CA ALA A 90 -19.14 0.66 -11.68
C ALA A 90 -19.19 -0.34 -10.51
N ALA A 91 -20.35 -0.96 -10.28
CA ALA A 91 -20.57 -1.87 -9.16
C ALA A 91 -19.63 -3.10 -9.16
N THR A 92 -19.17 -3.54 -10.33
CA THR A 92 -18.29 -4.71 -10.51
C THR A 92 -16.84 -4.44 -10.10
N THR A 93 -16.39 -3.19 -10.21
CA THR A 93 -15.01 -2.76 -9.95
C THR A 93 -14.88 -1.85 -8.74
N ARG A 94 -16.00 -1.44 -8.13
CA ARG A 94 -16.00 -0.61 -6.93
C ARG A 94 -15.32 -1.34 -5.77
N PRO A 95 -14.28 -0.77 -5.16
CA PRO A 95 -13.60 -1.41 -4.03
C PRO A 95 -14.51 -1.44 -2.79
N THR A 96 -14.28 -2.44 -1.96
CA THR A 96 -14.92 -2.55 -0.65
C THR A 96 -13.85 -2.70 0.42
N PRO A 97 -14.11 -2.24 1.67
CA PRO A 97 -13.18 -2.51 2.77
C PRO A 97 -12.96 -4.01 2.94
N CYS A 98 -11.73 -4.44 3.19
CA CYS A 98 -11.47 -5.79 3.63
C CYS A 98 -12.20 -6.08 4.95
N ARG A 99 -12.53 -7.36 5.17
CA ARG A 99 -13.31 -7.77 6.34
C ARG A 99 -12.61 -7.36 7.64
N GLY A 100 -13.34 -6.67 8.53
CA GLY A 100 -12.86 -6.18 9.84
C GLY A 100 -12.15 -4.83 9.79
N VAL A 101 -11.73 -4.35 8.61
CA VAL A 101 -10.99 -3.09 8.48
C VAL A 101 -11.74 -1.87 9.05
N PRO A 102 -13.03 -1.65 8.80
CA PRO A 102 -13.73 -0.49 9.35
C PRO A 102 -13.71 -0.46 10.89
N GLU A 103 -13.92 -1.62 11.53
CA GLU A 103 -13.88 -1.75 13.00
C GLU A 103 -12.46 -1.54 13.53
N LEU A 104 -11.47 -2.22 12.93
CA LEU A 104 -10.07 -2.07 13.30
C LEU A 104 -9.59 -0.62 13.21
N LEU A 105 -9.88 0.07 12.10
CA LEU A 105 -9.53 1.48 11.94
C LEU A 105 -10.22 2.37 12.98
N GLY A 106 -11.47 2.05 13.34
CA GLY A 106 -12.18 2.72 14.43
C GLY A 106 -11.44 2.60 15.78
N ARG A 107 -10.98 1.40 16.11
CA ARG A 107 -10.23 1.13 17.35
C ARG A 107 -8.85 1.77 17.34
N LEU A 108 -8.10 1.62 16.25
CA LEU A 108 -6.76 2.20 16.11
C LEU A 108 -6.80 3.73 16.18
N SER A 109 -7.79 4.38 15.53
CA SER A 109 -7.93 5.84 15.58
C SER A 109 -8.35 6.37 16.96
N ALA A 110 -8.98 5.54 17.79
CA ALA A 110 -9.37 5.92 19.16
C ALA A 110 -8.26 5.66 20.19
N ASP A 111 -7.19 4.94 19.81
CA ASP A 111 -6.10 4.56 20.70
C ASP A 111 -4.88 5.46 20.46
N ALA A 112 -4.59 6.35 21.41
CA ALA A 112 -3.46 7.28 21.33
C ALA A 112 -2.07 6.60 21.26
N ARG A 113 -1.99 5.29 21.37
CA ARG A 113 -0.74 4.53 21.16
C ARG A 113 -0.37 4.38 19.67
N TYR A 114 -1.28 4.69 18.76
CA TYR A 114 -1.07 4.49 17.33
C TYR A 114 -1.23 5.79 16.54
N GLU A 115 -0.35 5.99 15.59
CA GLU A 115 -0.47 6.95 14.50
C GLU A 115 -0.57 6.16 13.20
N LEU A 116 -1.50 6.53 12.32
CA LEU A 116 -1.79 5.82 11.08
C LEU A 116 -1.28 6.61 9.88
N ALA A 117 -0.57 5.94 8.99
CA ALA A 117 -0.14 6.49 7.70
C ALA A 117 -0.31 5.43 6.59
N LEU A 118 -0.49 5.88 5.36
CA LEU A 118 -0.53 4.99 4.21
C LEU A 118 0.90 4.67 3.72
N LEU A 119 1.08 3.46 3.20
CA LEU A 119 2.28 3.02 2.50
C LEU A 119 1.86 2.19 1.29
N THR A 120 1.73 2.78 0.13
CA THR A 120 1.14 2.10 -1.02
C THR A 120 1.87 2.37 -2.34
N GLY A 121 1.84 1.38 -3.24
CA GLY A 121 2.34 1.55 -4.60
C GLY A 121 1.45 2.41 -5.51
N ASN A 122 0.23 2.70 -5.09
CA ASN A 122 -0.66 3.60 -5.84
C ASN A 122 -0.10 5.02 -5.92
N VAL A 123 -0.36 5.73 -7.02
CA VAL A 123 -0.21 7.19 -7.01
C VAL A 123 -1.19 7.80 -5.99
N GLU A 124 -0.79 8.88 -5.32
CA GLU A 124 -1.51 9.46 -4.16
C GLU A 124 -2.99 9.73 -4.45
N GLU A 125 -3.29 10.37 -5.58
CA GLU A 125 -4.66 10.67 -5.95
C GLU A 125 -5.47 9.40 -6.27
N GLY A 126 -4.83 8.35 -6.84
CA GLY A 126 -5.45 7.05 -7.08
C GLY A 126 -5.83 6.35 -5.78
N ALA A 127 -4.91 6.30 -4.81
CA ALA A 127 -5.18 5.76 -3.48
C ALA A 127 -6.34 6.50 -2.79
N THR A 128 -6.32 7.83 -2.84
CA THR A 128 -7.37 8.68 -2.24
C THR A 128 -8.75 8.39 -2.83
N ARG A 129 -8.85 8.25 -4.17
CA ARG A 129 -10.11 7.93 -4.85
C ARG A 129 -10.62 6.53 -4.47
N LYS A 130 -9.75 5.52 -4.46
CA LYS A 130 -10.10 4.15 -4.05
C LYS A 130 -10.61 4.10 -2.61
N LEU A 131 -9.89 4.70 -1.67
CA LEU A 131 -10.29 4.75 -0.26
C LEU A 131 -11.60 5.52 -0.04
N ARG A 132 -11.83 6.60 -0.82
CA ARG A 132 -13.10 7.35 -0.80
C ARG A 132 -14.25 6.48 -1.30
N ALA A 133 -14.06 5.78 -2.41
CA ALA A 133 -15.07 4.86 -2.96
C ALA A 133 -15.42 3.72 -1.99
N ALA A 134 -14.43 3.27 -1.20
CA ALA A 134 -14.61 2.29 -0.13
C ALA A 134 -15.15 2.88 1.19
N GLY A 135 -15.27 4.20 1.32
CA GLY A 135 -15.84 4.87 2.50
C GLY A 135 -14.91 5.00 3.72
N ILE A 136 -13.58 4.81 3.54
CA ILE A 136 -12.60 4.83 4.64
C ILE A 136 -11.50 5.90 4.51
N SER A 137 -11.58 6.79 3.51
CA SER A 137 -10.55 7.82 3.25
C SER A 137 -10.31 8.79 4.41
N HIS A 138 -11.36 9.08 5.22
CA HIS A 138 -11.30 10.01 6.35
C HIS A 138 -10.42 9.54 7.52
N ARG A 139 -9.81 8.37 7.42
CA ARG A 139 -8.94 7.79 8.44
C ARG A 139 -7.46 8.12 8.23
N PHE A 140 -7.10 8.68 7.07
CA PHE A 140 -5.71 8.88 6.69
C PHE A 140 -5.48 10.31 6.19
N ASP A 141 -4.51 10.98 6.82
CA ASP A 141 -4.11 12.35 6.48
C ASP A 141 -2.67 12.40 5.92
N VAL A 142 -1.95 11.28 5.99
CA VAL A 142 -0.53 11.22 5.61
C VAL A 142 -0.19 9.84 5.07
N GLY A 143 0.78 9.78 4.17
CA GLY A 143 1.29 8.53 3.59
C GLY A 143 2.50 8.73 2.70
N ALA A 144 3.00 7.64 2.14
CA ALA A 144 3.91 7.61 1.02
C ALA A 144 3.34 6.72 -0.09
N PHE A 145 3.53 7.14 -1.32
CA PHE A 145 2.79 6.68 -2.49
C PHE A 145 3.72 6.34 -3.64
N GLY A 146 3.26 5.58 -4.61
CA GLY A 146 3.98 5.31 -5.84
C GLY A 146 4.37 6.58 -6.62
N SER A 147 3.63 7.68 -6.46
CA SER A 147 4.00 9.00 -7.00
C SER A 147 5.23 9.63 -6.33
N ASP A 148 5.64 9.18 -5.15
CA ASP A 148 6.83 9.66 -4.46
C ASP A 148 8.09 8.94 -4.96
N SER A 149 8.00 7.64 -5.23
CA SER A 149 9.07 6.83 -5.85
C SER A 149 8.50 5.62 -6.55
N GLY A 150 9.05 5.28 -7.72
CA GLY A 150 8.79 4.02 -8.40
C GLY A 150 9.35 2.80 -7.66
N ARG A 151 10.25 3.00 -6.70
CA ARG A 151 10.83 1.93 -5.86
C ARG A 151 10.12 1.89 -4.52
N ARG A 152 9.36 0.80 -4.27
CA ARG A 152 8.58 0.66 -3.02
C ARG A 152 9.45 0.79 -1.76
N ALA A 153 10.69 0.31 -1.81
CA ALA A 153 11.63 0.40 -0.68
C ALA A 153 11.99 1.83 -0.26
N ASP A 154 11.77 2.83 -1.11
CA ASP A 154 12.05 4.23 -0.78
C ASP A 154 10.89 4.89 0.01
N LEU A 155 9.71 4.24 0.07
CA LEU A 155 8.49 4.83 0.63
C LEU A 155 8.48 4.92 2.18
N PRO A 156 8.96 3.92 2.96
CA PRO A 156 8.87 3.98 4.41
C PRO A 156 9.53 5.21 5.05
N PRO A 157 10.77 5.63 4.67
CA PRO A 157 11.36 6.85 5.20
C PRO A 157 10.54 8.10 4.88
N ILE A 158 9.90 8.16 3.71
CA ILE A 158 9.05 9.28 3.30
C ILE A 158 7.80 9.35 4.18
N ALA A 159 7.11 8.22 4.40
CA ALA A 159 5.95 8.15 5.26
C ALA A 159 6.29 8.58 6.71
N VAL A 160 7.38 8.06 7.25
CA VAL A 160 7.88 8.40 8.60
C VAL A 160 8.15 9.90 8.72
N ALA A 161 8.86 10.50 7.76
CA ALA A 161 9.16 11.93 7.77
C ALA A 161 7.89 12.80 7.67
N ARG A 162 6.90 12.38 6.89
CA ARG A 162 5.60 13.07 6.77
C ARG A 162 4.78 12.96 8.05
N ALA A 163 4.71 11.76 8.66
CA ALA A 163 4.02 11.54 9.93
C ALA A 163 4.65 12.38 11.05
N ALA A 164 5.98 12.43 11.14
CA ALA A 164 6.68 13.24 12.12
C ALA A 164 6.37 14.74 11.96
N ARG A 165 6.37 15.26 10.72
CA ARG A 165 6.00 16.66 10.47
C ARG A 165 4.56 16.99 10.83
N ARG A 166 3.62 16.07 10.55
CA ARG A 166 2.20 16.27 10.84
C ARG A 166 1.91 16.30 12.34
N THR A 167 2.51 15.36 13.08
CA THR A 167 2.20 15.14 14.50
C THR A 167 3.08 15.94 15.46
N GLY A 168 4.24 16.39 15.00
CA GLY A 168 5.31 16.94 15.87
C GLY A 168 6.01 15.88 16.71
N LEU A 169 5.70 14.59 16.52
CA LEU A 169 6.35 13.47 17.20
C LEU A 169 7.59 13.02 16.43
N SER A 170 8.51 12.36 17.13
CA SER A 170 9.69 11.74 16.51
C SER A 170 9.42 10.26 16.30
N PHE A 171 9.51 9.81 15.04
CA PHE A 171 9.44 8.40 14.67
C PHE A 171 10.76 7.96 14.04
N ARG A 172 11.17 6.74 14.32
CA ARG A 172 12.29 6.08 13.62
C ARG A 172 11.71 5.09 12.63
N VAL A 173 12.33 4.96 11.47
CA VAL A 173 11.85 4.04 10.44
C VAL A 173 11.88 2.58 10.91
N GLU A 174 12.86 2.22 11.76
CA GLU A 174 13.02 0.89 12.32
C GLU A 174 11.94 0.55 13.36
N ASP A 175 11.27 1.56 13.93
CA ASP A 175 10.20 1.40 14.92
C ASP A 175 8.81 1.40 14.28
N ALA A 176 8.71 1.83 13.01
CA ALA A 176 7.47 1.75 12.26
C ALA A 176 7.10 0.30 11.95
N ILE A 177 5.78 0.02 11.91
CA ILE A 177 5.24 -1.29 11.58
C ILE A 177 4.53 -1.19 10.23
N VAL A 178 5.06 -1.86 9.23
CA VAL A 178 4.38 -2.04 7.94
C VAL A 178 3.31 -3.11 8.09
N VAL A 179 2.10 -2.83 7.62
CA VAL A 179 1.01 -3.82 7.54
C VAL A 179 0.64 -3.95 6.07
N GLY A 180 0.80 -5.14 5.51
CA GLY A 180 0.58 -5.39 4.08
C GLY A 180 0.36 -6.87 3.77
N ASP A 181 -0.15 -7.15 2.55
CA ASP A 181 -0.61 -8.49 2.16
C ASP A 181 0.32 -9.19 1.15
N THR A 182 1.46 -8.57 0.81
CA THR A 182 2.34 -9.08 -0.22
C THR A 182 3.77 -9.33 0.26
N PRO A 183 4.51 -10.22 -0.43
CA PRO A 183 5.96 -10.34 -0.23
C PRO A 183 6.72 -9.02 -0.43
N GLU A 184 6.21 -8.11 -1.28
CA GLU A 184 6.82 -6.79 -1.50
C GLU A 184 6.74 -5.90 -0.25
N ASP A 185 5.65 -6.01 0.55
CA ASP A 185 5.53 -5.31 1.82
C ASP A 185 6.59 -5.79 2.82
N VAL A 186 6.78 -7.11 2.89
CA VAL A 186 7.81 -7.69 3.74
C VAL A 186 9.20 -7.23 3.29
N ARG A 187 9.51 -7.29 1.98
CA ARG A 187 10.79 -6.82 1.43
C ARG A 187 11.01 -5.32 1.66
N CYS A 188 9.99 -4.52 1.46
CA CYS A 188 10.01 -3.07 1.67
C CYS A 188 10.33 -2.74 3.14
N ALA A 189 9.66 -3.37 4.09
CA ALA A 189 9.92 -3.20 5.51
C ALA A 189 11.36 -3.62 5.88
N ARG A 190 11.77 -4.82 5.46
CA ARG A 190 13.11 -5.37 5.73
C ARG A 190 14.22 -4.50 5.17
N ALA A 191 14.06 -3.96 3.96
CA ALA A 191 15.06 -3.07 3.35
C ALA A 191 15.33 -1.79 4.17
N ASN A 192 14.37 -1.40 5.02
CA ASN A 192 14.44 -0.22 5.88
C ASN A 192 14.67 -0.56 7.36
N GLY A 193 14.82 -1.84 7.71
CA GLY A 193 14.88 -2.29 9.09
C GLY A 193 13.57 -2.09 9.87
N SER A 194 12.47 -1.75 9.18
CA SER A 194 11.14 -1.61 9.76
C SER A 194 10.58 -2.96 10.16
N ARG A 195 9.64 -2.96 11.08
CA ARG A 195 8.85 -4.13 11.43
C ARG A 195 7.76 -4.38 10.41
N VAL A 196 7.27 -5.63 10.33
CA VAL A 196 6.19 -5.99 9.41
C VAL A 196 5.25 -7.02 10.01
N LEU A 197 3.96 -6.71 9.96
CA LEU A 197 2.85 -7.61 10.19
C LEU A 197 2.21 -7.91 8.82
N ALA A 198 2.44 -9.11 8.30
CA ALA A 198 1.85 -9.52 7.05
C ALA A 198 0.42 -10.06 7.26
N VAL A 199 -0.48 -9.82 6.29
CA VAL A 199 -1.88 -10.26 6.36
C VAL A 199 -2.27 -10.99 5.08
N ALA A 200 -2.85 -12.19 5.20
CA ALA A 200 -3.16 -13.05 4.06
C ALA A 200 -4.52 -12.70 3.41
N THR A 201 -4.75 -11.41 3.10
CA THR A 201 -6.03 -10.90 2.58
C THR A 201 -6.00 -10.59 1.09
N GLY A 202 -4.83 -10.49 0.46
CA GLY A 202 -4.68 -10.02 -0.93
C GLY A 202 -4.30 -11.09 -1.95
N GLY A 203 -4.44 -12.38 -1.61
CA GLY A 203 -4.22 -13.48 -2.55
C GLY A 203 -2.89 -14.21 -2.40
N PHE A 204 -2.07 -13.89 -1.39
CA PHE A 204 -0.98 -14.73 -0.89
C PHE A 204 -1.46 -15.47 0.35
N SER A 205 -1.10 -16.75 0.48
CA SER A 205 -1.40 -17.52 1.69
C SER A 205 -0.52 -17.07 2.86
N ALA A 206 -0.96 -17.36 4.08
CA ALA A 206 -0.13 -17.09 5.26
C ALA A 206 1.22 -17.83 5.21
N ASP A 207 1.26 -19.02 4.62
CA ASP A 207 2.52 -19.80 4.47
C ASP A 207 3.44 -19.15 3.43
N ASP A 208 2.90 -18.66 2.31
CA ASP A 208 3.70 -17.89 1.35
C ASP A 208 4.32 -16.66 2.02
N LEU A 209 3.53 -15.90 2.78
CA LEU A 209 4.01 -14.72 3.49
C LEU A 209 5.06 -15.07 4.55
N ARG A 210 4.87 -16.16 5.31
CA ARG A 210 5.86 -16.64 6.31
C ARG A 210 7.21 -16.97 5.67
N SER A 211 7.22 -17.45 4.43
CA SER A 211 8.46 -17.78 3.70
C SER A 211 9.36 -16.56 3.46
N HIS A 212 8.81 -15.34 3.55
CA HIS A 212 9.54 -14.07 3.40
C HIS A 212 10.00 -13.46 4.73
N ASP A 213 9.91 -14.22 5.84
CA ASP A 213 10.39 -13.83 7.17
C ASP A 213 9.78 -12.51 7.71
N PRO A 214 8.45 -12.33 7.74
CA PRO A 214 7.82 -11.21 8.44
C PRO A 214 7.98 -11.39 9.97
N HIS A 215 7.74 -10.31 10.73
CA HIS A 215 7.73 -10.36 12.20
C HIS A 215 6.48 -11.03 12.74
N GLY A 216 5.36 -10.92 12.03
CA GLY A 216 4.10 -11.59 12.33
C GLY A 216 3.29 -11.84 11.07
N VAL A 217 2.39 -12.82 11.10
CA VAL A 217 1.44 -13.13 10.01
C VAL A 217 0.05 -13.39 10.60
N LEU A 218 -0.96 -12.75 10.02
CA LEU A 218 -2.37 -13.01 10.31
C LEU A 218 -3.08 -13.52 9.06
N GLU A 219 -4.10 -14.34 9.23
CA GLU A 219 -4.95 -14.80 8.13
C GLU A 219 -5.85 -13.67 7.59
N ASN A 220 -6.29 -12.76 8.45
CA ASN A 220 -7.12 -11.61 8.09
C ASN A 220 -7.17 -10.58 9.24
N LEU A 221 -7.89 -9.48 9.01
CA LEU A 221 -8.06 -8.37 9.96
C LEU A 221 -9.42 -8.37 10.66
N SER A 222 -10.16 -9.48 10.65
CA SER A 222 -11.55 -9.50 11.13
C SER A 222 -11.71 -9.52 12.65
N ASP A 223 -10.69 -9.97 13.39
CA ASP A 223 -10.64 -9.93 14.84
C ASP A 223 -9.67 -8.84 15.30
N SER A 224 -10.23 -7.70 15.67
CA SER A 224 -9.42 -6.54 16.08
C SER A 224 -8.60 -6.80 17.35
N ASP A 225 -9.03 -7.68 18.26
CA ASP A 225 -8.25 -8.00 19.46
C ASP A 225 -6.99 -8.77 19.09
N SER A 226 -7.12 -9.80 18.28
CA SER A 226 -5.96 -10.55 17.74
C SER A 226 -5.01 -9.66 16.93
N VAL A 227 -5.53 -8.67 16.18
CA VAL A 227 -4.68 -7.72 15.44
C VAL A 227 -3.89 -6.83 16.38
N LEU A 228 -4.53 -6.29 17.44
CA LEU A 228 -3.84 -5.44 18.42
C LEU A 228 -2.78 -6.22 19.20
N GLU A 229 -3.06 -7.47 19.58
CA GLU A 229 -2.09 -8.36 20.21
C GLU A 229 -0.89 -8.62 19.28
N ALA A 230 -1.14 -8.96 18.01
CA ALA A 230 -0.08 -9.16 17.02
C ALA A 230 0.77 -7.89 16.78
N LEU A 231 0.15 -6.70 16.79
CA LEU A 231 0.88 -5.44 16.69
C LEU A 231 1.77 -5.19 17.93
N ASP A 232 1.29 -5.55 19.13
CA ASP A 232 2.08 -5.46 20.37
C ASP A 232 3.26 -6.45 20.34
N ASP A 233 3.06 -7.68 19.87
CA ASP A 233 4.11 -8.70 19.71
C ASP A 233 5.17 -8.26 18.69
N VAL A 234 4.75 -7.80 17.51
CA VAL A 234 5.63 -7.26 16.47
C VAL A 234 6.43 -6.07 17.00
N ALA A 235 5.79 -5.20 17.78
CA ALA A 235 6.45 -4.03 18.38
C ALA A 235 7.53 -4.40 19.42
N THR A 236 7.41 -5.54 20.08
CA THR A 236 8.34 -5.98 21.13
C THR A 236 9.35 -7.03 20.65
N ASP A 237 9.17 -7.59 19.43
CA ASP A 237 10.00 -8.66 18.90
C ASP A 237 11.47 -8.24 18.84
N ALA A 238 12.29 -8.96 19.61
CA ALA A 238 13.72 -8.78 19.73
C ALA A 238 14.54 -9.37 18.56
N ARG A 239 13.89 -9.88 17.47
CA ARG A 239 14.59 -10.29 16.22
C ARG A 239 15.26 -9.11 15.50
N ARG A 240 15.48 -8.06 16.24
CA ARG A 240 16.25 -6.88 15.88
C ARG A 240 17.73 -7.17 15.93
N VAL A 241 18.38 -6.80 14.85
CA VAL A 241 19.84 -6.61 14.81
C VAL A 241 20.66 -7.91 14.95
N ARG A 242 20.82 -8.59 13.86
CA ARG A 242 22.14 -9.20 13.54
C ARG A 242 22.55 -8.82 12.13
#